data_291d1cc73f1fed48a54cc015bfc23be1
#
_entry.id   291d1cc73f1fed48a54cc015bfc23be1
#
_cell.length_a   1.000
_cell.length_b   1.000
_cell.length_c   1.000
_cell.angle_alpha   90.00
_cell.angle_beta   90.00
_cell.angle_gamma   90.00
#
_symmetry.space_group_name_H-M   'P 1'
#
loop_
_entity.id
_entity.type
_entity.pdbx_description
1 polymer ?
#
loop_
_entity_poly.entity_id
_entity_poly.type
_entity_poly.pdbx_seq_one_letter_code
_entity_poly.pdbx_strand_id
1 'polypeptide(L)'
;MADINHQLVTDHISGVGSPHREIIQAIREILLDADGSIAEQIKWNSPAFFYTGEMKAFRANEYKRDLAVIRLHRGTVLLIFPTGHRIDERIPLKGQNYPDGRKIVPFEELEEVHRNADALTCAVRDWIGGIEK
;
A
#
# COMPACT_ATOMS: atom_id res chain seq x y z
N MET A 1 23.78 -1.51 -5.77
CA MET A 1 23.38 -0.21 -6.31
C MET A 1 22.17 0.30 -5.56
N ALA A 2 22.19 1.53 -5.15
CA ALA A 2 21.04 2.09 -4.43
C ALA A 2 19.83 2.18 -5.36
N ASP A 3 18.68 1.78 -4.84
CA ASP A 3 17.43 1.90 -5.56
C ASP A 3 16.96 3.35 -5.52
N ILE A 4 16.94 4.02 -6.66
CA ILE A 4 16.52 5.42 -6.75
C ILE A 4 15.08 5.60 -6.26
N ASN A 5 14.21 4.62 -6.52
CA ASN A 5 12.82 4.68 -6.06
C ASN A 5 12.75 4.69 -4.53
N HIS A 6 13.57 3.89 -3.88
CA HIS A 6 13.64 3.87 -2.42
C HIS A 6 14.01 5.26 -1.88
N GLN A 7 15.00 5.92 -2.49
CA GLN A 7 15.41 7.25 -2.07
C GLN A 7 14.32 8.29 -2.31
N LEU A 8 13.64 8.21 -3.46
CA LEU A 8 12.54 9.13 -3.78
C LEU A 8 11.38 9.01 -2.78
N VAL A 9 11.04 7.78 -2.37
CA VAL A 9 10.00 7.55 -1.37
C VAL A 9 10.46 8.08 -0.01
N THR A 10 11.70 7.80 0.37
CA THR A 10 12.28 8.31 1.62
C THR A 10 12.22 9.84 1.68
N ASP A 11 12.62 10.51 0.59
CA ASP A 11 12.61 11.97 0.51
C ASP A 11 11.19 12.52 0.59
N HIS A 12 10.25 11.87 -0.09
CA HIS A 12 8.83 12.28 -0.05
C HIS A 12 8.30 12.24 1.39
N ILE A 13 8.54 11.14 2.10
CA ILE A 13 8.07 10.96 3.47
C ILE A 13 8.74 11.96 4.41
N SER A 14 10.02 12.23 4.21
CA SER A 14 10.76 13.19 5.03
C SER A 14 10.17 14.59 4.96
N GLY A 15 9.51 14.93 3.85
CA GLY A 15 8.85 16.22 3.68
C GLY A 15 7.48 16.31 4.35
N VAL A 16 6.97 15.22 4.91
CA VAL A 16 5.67 15.21 5.60
C VAL A 16 5.89 15.51 7.08
N GLY A 17 5.03 16.36 7.65
CA GLY A 17 5.11 16.69 9.08
C GLY A 17 4.59 15.58 9.99
N SER A 18 5.09 15.54 11.23
CA SER A 18 4.56 14.66 12.28
C SER A 18 3.15 15.10 12.68
N PRO A 19 2.27 14.19 13.08
CA PRO A 19 2.49 12.74 13.26
C PRO A 19 2.31 11.91 11.98
N HIS A 20 1.94 12.52 10.88
CA HIS A 20 1.61 11.83 9.62
C HIS A 20 2.83 11.11 9.05
N ARG A 21 4.02 11.71 9.18
CA ARG A 21 5.25 11.09 8.70
C ARG A 21 5.49 9.72 9.32
N GLU A 22 5.30 9.61 10.62
CA GLU A 22 5.50 8.36 11.35
C GLU A 22 4.46 7.31 10.96
N ILE A 23 3.22 7.73 10.73
CA ILE A 23 2.14 6.84 10.27
C ILE A 23 2.49 6.27 8.89
N ILE A 24 2.88 7.12 7.96
CA ILE A 24 3.24 6.72 6.60
C ILE A 24 4.44 5.78 6.61
N GLN A 25 5.47 6.12 7.40
CA GLN A 25 6.67 5.29 7.49
C GLN A 25 6.37 3.90 8.07
N ALA A 26 5.50 3.81 9.06
CA ALA A 26 5.11 2.53 9.65
C ALA A 26 4.38 1.65 8.63
N ILE A 27 3.45 2.23 7.87
CA ILE A 27 2.74 1.50 6.80
C ILE A 27 3.74 1.02 5.75
N ARG A 28 4.65 1.89 5.32
CA ARG A 28 5.71 1.56 4.34
C ARG A 28 6.47 0.30 4.76
N GLU A 29 6.94 0.27 5.99
CA GLU A 29 7.72 -0.84 6.51
C GLU A 29 6.93 -2.14 6.51
N ILE A 30 5.66 -2.11 6.92
CA ILE A 30 4.80 -3.28 6.93
C ILE A 30 4.60 -3.84 5.51
N LEU A 31 4.30 -2.96 4.55
CA LEU A 31 4.05 -3.39 3.18
C LEU A 31 5.29 -4.00 2.53
N LEU A 32 6.45 -3.38 2.72
CA LEU A 32 7.71 -3.90 2.16
C LEU A 32 8.16 -5.20 2.84
N ASP A 33 7.93 -5.33 4.14
CA ASP A 33 8.32 -6.52 4.89
C ASP A 33 7.37 -7.70 4.68
N ALA A 34 6.14 -7.44 4.21
CA ALA A 34 5.15 -8.50 4.03
C ALA A 34 5.57 -9.53 2.98
N ASP A 35 6.28 -9.11 1.94
CA ASP A 35 6.76 -10.00 0.88
C ASP A 35 7.89 -9.34 0.10
N GLY A 36 8.93 -10.12 -0.20
CA GLY A 36 10.11 -9.62 -0.92
C GLY A 36 9.86 -9.24 -2.37
N SER A 37 8.69 -9.61 -2.93
CA SER A 37 8.31 -9.23 -4.29
C SER A 37 7.60 -7.89 -4.38
N ILE A 38 7.41 -7.20 -3.27
CA ILE A 38 6.82 -5.85 -3.24
C ILE A 38 7.94 -4.82 -3.26
N ALA A 39 7.84 -3.87 -4.18
CA ALA A 39 8.75 -2.73 -4.30
C ALA A 39 7.97 -1.43 -4.18
N GLU A 40 8.68 -0.32 -4.08
CA GLU A 40 8.08 0.99 -3.90
C GLU A 40 8.52 1.98 -4.97
N GLN A 41 7.70 3.00 -5.18
CA GLN A 41 7.96 4.09 -6.12
C GLN A 41 7.12 5.31 -5.76
N ILE A 42 7.38 6.43 -6.42
CA ILE A 42 6.46 7.57 -6.38
C ILE A 42 5.57 7.47 -7.62
N LYS A 43 4.27 7.43 -7.39
CA LYS A 43 3.26 7.34 -8.46
C LYS A 43 2.06 8.18 -8.04
N TRP A 44 1.51 8.95 -8.98
CA TRP A 44 0.43 9.90 -8.66
C TRP A 44 0.81 10.84 -7.52
N ASN A 45 2.08 11.25 -7.49
CA ASN A 45 2.64 12.15 -6.48
C ASN A 45 2.53 11.59 -5.05
N SER A 46 2.60 10.28 -4.90
CA SER A 46 2.45 9.61 -3.61
C SER A 46 3.33 8.36 -3.52
N PRO A 47 3.70 7.92 -2.30
CA PRO A 47 4.35 6.62 -2.14
C PRO A 47 3.42 5.52 -2.63
N ALA A 48 3.92 4.67 -3.50
CA ALA A 48 3.16 3.58 -4.12
C ALA A 48 3.94 2.28 -4.02
N PHE A 49 3.21 1.17 -3.95
CA PHE A 49 3.77 -0.17 -3.76
C PHE A 49 3.24 -1.09 -4.85
N PHE A 50 4.13 -1.90 -5.42
CA PHE A 50 3.78 -2.72 -6.56
C PHE A 50 4.48 -4.08 -6.54
N TYR A 51 3.88 -5.04 -7.24
CA TYR A 51 4.42 -6.40 -7.35
C TYR A 51 5.46 -6.47 -8.46
N THR A 52 6.62 -7.07 -8.15
CA THR A 52 7.74 -7.19 -9.09
C THR A 52 7.88 -8.60 -9.70
N GLY A 53 7.06 -9.56 -9.24
CA GLY A 53 7.16 -10.94 -9.70
C GLY A 53 6.50 -11.17 -11.07
N GLU A 54 6.44 -12.42 -11.46
CA GLU A 54 5.82 -12.82 -12.73
C GLU A 54 4.31 -12.60 -12.70
N MET A 55 3.75 -12.10 -13.78
CA MET A 55 2.33 -11.90 -13.97
C MET A 55 1.93 -12.18 -15.41
N LYS A 56 0.69 -12.62 -15.58
CA LYS A 56 0.07 -12.69 -16.90
C LYS A 56 0.01 -11.28 -17.49
N ALA A 57 0.16 -11.17 -18.81
CA ALA A 57 0.08 -9.88 -19.50
C ALA A 57 -1.26 -9.19 -19.25
N PHE A 58 -1.24 -7.87 -19.12
CA PHE A 58 -2.42 -7.06 -18.86
C PHE A 58 -2.28 -5.68 -19.49
N ARG A 59 -3.36 -4.94 -19.55
CA ARG A 59 -3.37 -3.57 -20.05
C ARG A 59 -2.91 -2.61 -18.97
N ALA A 60 -2.21 -1.54 -19.36
CA ALA A 60 -1.69 -0.56 -18.39
C ALA A 60 -2.79 0.05 -17.51
N ASN A 61 -3.97 0.26 -18.05
CA ASN A 61 -5.10 0.85 -17.31
C ASN A 61 -5.78 -0.11 -16.34
N GLU A 62 -5.35 -1.37 -16.29
CA GLU A 62 -5.88 -2.33 -15.32
C GLU A 62 -5.15 -2.28 -13.98
N TYR A 63 -3.97 -1.65 -13.94
CA TYR A 63 -3.17 -1.46 -12.71
C TYR A 63 -2.96 -2.73 -11.90
N LYS A 64 -2.78 -3.88 -12.57
CA LYS A 64 -2.70 -5.18 -11.88
C LYS A 64 -1.46 -5.38 -11.03
N ARG A 65 -0.39 -4.60 -11.30
CA ARG A 65 0.81 -4.63 -10.46
C ARG A 65 0.70 -3.72 -9.23
N ASP A 66 -0.21 -2.76 -9.25
CA ASP A 66 -0.33 -1.77 -8.19
C ASP A 66 -1.05 -2.36 -6.98
N LEU A 67 -0.29 -2.55 -5.90
CA LEU A 67 -0.84 -3.04 -4.64
C LEU A 67 -1.54 -1.92 -3.89
N ALA A 68 -0.84 -0.82 -3.62
CA ALA A 68 -1.35 0.22 -2.75
C ALA A 68 -0.65 1.56 -2.98
N VAL A 69 -1.33 2.63 -2.61
CA VAL A 69 -0.82 4.00 -2.63
C VAL A 69 -1.15 4.64 -1.28
N ILE A 70 -0.22 5.43 -0.73
CA ILE A 70 -0.46 6.15 0.53
C ILE A 70 -0.66 7.62 0.21
N ARG A 71 -1.79 8.18 0.63
CA ARG A 71 -2.12 9.60 0.43
C ARG A 71 -2.45 10.27 1.76
N LEU A 72 -2.05 11.52 1.89
CA LEU A 72 -2.46 12.37 3.01
C LEU A 72 -3.60 13.26 2.52
N HIS A 73 -4.76 13.15 3.18
CA HIS A 73 -5.94 13.92 2.81
C HIS A 73 -6.62 14.47 4.05
N ARG A 74 -6.62 15.80 4.19
CA ARG A 74 -7.29 16.51 5.29
C ARG A 74 -6.91 15.97 6.68
N GLY A 75 -5.60 15.72 6.89
CA GLY A 75 -5.11 15.24 8.17
C GLY A 75 -5.27 13.75 8.41
N THR A 76 -5.79 13.00 7.45
CA THR A 76 -5.92 11.54 7.55
C THR A 76 -5.00 10.88 6.52
N VAL A 77 -4.25 9.87 6.96
CA VAL A 77 -3.45 9.05 6.06
C VAL A 77 -4.36 7.98 5.46
N LEU A 78 -4.45 7.97 4.14
CA LEU A 78 -5.28 7.00 3.43
C LEU A 78 -4.40 5.97 2.74
N LEU A 79 -4.60 4.70 3.06
CA LEU A 79 -3.98 3.58 2.35
C LEU A 79 -5.00 3.08 1.34
N ILE A 80 -4.69 3.25 0.06
CA ILE A 80 -5.61 2.96 -1.04
C ILE A 80 -5.12 1.72 -1.79
N PHE A 81 -5.96 0.68 -1.83
CA PHE A 81 -5.71 -0.52 -2.63
C PHE A 81 -6.55 -0.40 -3.91
N PRO A 82 -5.93 -0.10 -5.07
CA PRO A 82 -6.68 0.07 -6.33
C PRO A 82 -7.51 -1.15 -6.72
N THR A 83 -7.03 -2.35 -6.39
CA THR A 83 -7.74 -3.60 -6.62
C THR A 83 -8.01 -4.34 -5.31
N GLY A 84 -8.39 -3.60 -4.28
CA GLY A 84 -8.63 -4.13 -2.94
C GLY A 84 -9.75 -5.17 -2.87
N HIS A 85 -10.64 -5.22 -3.87
CA HIS A 85 -11.66 -6.26 -3.98
C HIS A 85 -11.07 -7.68 -4.06
N ARG A 86 -9.78 -7.80 -4.37
CA ARG A 86 -9.07 -9.08 -4.43
C ARG A 86 -8.64 -9.58 -3.05
N ILE A 87 -8.69 -8.71 -2.04
CA ILE A 87 -8.34 -9.08 -0.66
C ILE A 87 -9.53 -9.76 -0.01
N ASP A 88 -9.30 -10.91 0.63
CA ASP A 88 -10.35 -11.68 1.30
C ASP A 88 -11.03 -10.82 2.39
N GLU A 89 -12.33 -10.71 2.34
CA GLU A 89 -13.13 -9.93 3.29
C GLU A 89 -13.01 -10.41 4.72
N ARG A 90 -12.59 -11.66 4.94
CA ARG A 90 -12.41 -12.23 6.27
C ARG A 90 -11.17 -11.66 6.97
N ILE A 91 -10.26 -11.05 6.22
CA ILE A 91 -9.11 -10.36 6.82
C ILE A 91 -9.63 -9.12 7.55
N PRO A 92 -9.36 -8.96 8.85
CA PRO A 92 -9.99 -7.89 9.65
C PRO A 92 -9.30 -6.53 9.42
N LEU A 93 -9.28 -6.08 8.19
CA LEU A 93 -8.72 -4.79 7.81
C LEU A 93 -9.86 -3.79 7.63
N LYS A 94 -9.96 -2.85 8.56
CA LYS A 94 -11.03 -1.85 8.53
C LYS A 94 -10.83 -0.90 7.36
N GLY A 95 -11.85 -0.75 6.55
CA GLY A 95 -11.78 0.15 5.41
C GLY A 95 -13.10 0.16 4.68
N GLN A 96 -13.18 1.04 3.68
CA GLN A 96 -14.36 1.17 2.85
C GLN A 96 -14.09 0.57 1.48
N ASN A 97 -15.00 -0.29 1.03
CA ASN A 97 -14.96 -0.87 -0.31
C ASN A 97 -15.81 -0.02 -1.27
N TYR A 98 -15.29 0.18 -2.47
CA TYR A 98 -15.96 0.99 -3.50
C TYR A 98 -16.40 0.11 -4.67
N PRO A 99 -17.46 0.51 -5.39
CA PRO A 99 -17.98 -0.30 -6.51
C PRO A 99 -16.97 -0.56 -7.63
N ASP A 100 -15.96 0.31 -7.78
CA ASP A 100 -14.93 0.15 -8.81
C ASP A 100 -13.81 -0.84 -8.40
N GLY A 101 -13.91 -1.44 -7.22
CA GLY A 101 -12.95 -2.43 -6.74
C GLY A 101 -11.90 -1.89 -5.77
N ARG A 102 -11.86 -0.59 -5.54
CA ARG A 102 -10.91 -0.01 -4.59
C ARG A 102 -11.31 -0.31 -3.15
N LYS A 103 -10.29 -0.39 -2.29
CA LYS A 103 -10.48 -0.42 -0.84
C LYS A 103 -9.63 0.69 -0.25
N ILE A 104 -10.20 1.52 0.62
CA ILE A 104 -9.50 2.63 1.27
C ILE A 104 -9.54 2.43 2.78
N VAL A 105 -8.36 2.41 3.39
CA VAL A 105 -8.20 2.22 4.85
C VAL A 105 -7.62 3.50 5.44
N PRO A 106 -8.37 4.23 6.29
CA PRO A 106 -7.88 5.45 6.90
C PRO A 106 -7.08 5.17 8.18
N PHE A 107 -6.05 5.99 8.42
CA PHE A 107 -5.26 5.95 9.65
C PHE A 107 -5.07 7.38 10.14
N GLU A 108 -5.43 7.63 11.40
CA GLU A 108 -5.26 8.93 12.03
C GLU A 108 -4.17 8.92 13.10
N GLU A 109 -3.84 7.74 13.63
CA GLU A 109 -2.87 7.58 14.69
C GLU A 109 -1.93 6.41 14.41
N LEU A 110 -0.69 6.54 14.88
CA LEU A 110 0.32 5.49 14.71
C LEU A 110 -0.11 4.17 15.35
N GLU A 111 -0.79 4.24 16.48
CA GLU A 111 -1.28 3.04 17.17
C GLU A 111 -2.22 2.20 16.29
N GLU A 112 -3.03 2.86 15.45
CA GLU A 112 -3.92 2.16 14.54
C GLU A 112 -3.13 1.31 13.54
N VAL A 113 -1.98 1.80 13.08
CA VAL A 113 -1.11 1.03 12.18
C VAL A 113 -0.59 -0.21 12.90
N HIS A 114 -0.12 -0.05 14.13
CA HIS A 114 0.42 -1.17 14.91
C HIS A 114 -0.64 -2.22 15.22
N ARG A 115 -1.85 -1.80 15.55
CA ARG A 115 -2.97 -2.74 15.80
C ARG A 115 -3.37 -3.52 14.55
N ASN A 116 -3.17 -2.94 13.39
CA ASN A 116 -3.55 -3.55 12.11
C ASN A 116 -2.36 -4.18 11.36
N ALA A 117 -1.18 -4.25 11.99
CA ALA A 117 0.03 -4.73 11.32
C ALA A 117 -0.14 -6.15 10.76
N ASP A 118 -0.68 -7.06 11.55
CA ASP A 118 -0.89 -8.44 11.10
C ASP A 118 -1.93 -8.52 9.98
N ALA A 119 -3.01 -7.75 10.10
CA ALA A 119 -4.05 -7.71 9.07
C ALA A 119 -3.49 -7.14 7.76
N LEU A 120 -2.66 -6.10 7.83
CA LEU A 120 -2.01 -5.52 6.65
C LEU A 120 -1.08 -6.55 5.98
N THR A 121 -0.28 -7.25 6.76
CA THR A 121 0.61 -8.29 6.23
C THR A 121 -0.20 -9.40 5.55
N CYS A 122 -1.27 -9.86 6.19
CA CYS A 122 -2.15 -10.87 5.61
C CYS A 122 -2.80 -10.37 4.32
N ALA A 123 -3.22 -9.11 4.29
CA ALA A 123 -3.85 -8.53 3.10
C ALA A 123 -2.88 -8.50 1.91
N VAL A 124 -1.63 -8.11 2.14
CA VAL A 124 -0.61 -8.09 1.08
C VAL A 124 -0.37 -9.50 0.55
N ARG A 125 -0.18 -10.47 1.43
CA ARG A 125 0.08 -11.86 1.04
C ARG A 125 -1.11 -12.48 0.31
N ASP A 126 -2.33 -12.19 0.75
CA ASP A 126 -3.54 -12.65 0.09
C ASP A 126 -3.68 -12.05 -1.31
N TRP A 127 -3.41 -10.75 -1.42
CA TRP A 127 -3.44 -10.05 -2.71
C TRP A 127 -2.44 -10.67 -3.70
N ILE A 128 -1.21 -10.97 -3.24
CA ILE A 128 -0.18 -11.61 -4.07
C ILE A 128 -0.64 -13.01 -4.48
N GLY A 129 -1.24 -13.76 -3.55
CA GLY A 129 -1.73 -15.11 -3.83
C GLY A 129 -2.80 -15.18 -4.90
N GLY A 130 -3.51 -14.08 -5.13
CA GLY A 130 -4.53 -13.97 -6.17
C GLY A 130 -4.04 -13.50 -7.52
N ILE A 131 -2.73 -13.24 -7.67
CA ILE A 131 -2.17 -12.77 -8.93
C ILE A 131 -2.15 -13.89 -9.96
N GLU A 132 -2.62 -13.59 -11.16
CA GLU A 132 -2.52 -14.49 -12.32
C GLU A 132 -1.10 -14.46 -12.88
N LYS A 133 -0.46 -15.60 -12.98
CA LYS A 133 0.92 -15.74 -13.45
C LYS A 133 1.01 -16.35 -14.84
#